data_d22b09bd005a6f1cc6cf4e087077ddeb
#
_entry.id   d22b09bd005a6f1cc6cf4e087077ddeb
#
_cell.length_a   1.000
_cell.length_b   1.000
_cell.length_c   1.000
_cell.angle_alpha   90.00
_cell.angle_beta   90.00
_cell.angle_gamma   90.00
#
_symmetry.space_group_name_H-M   'P 1'
#
loop_
_entity.id
_entity.type
_entity.pdbx_description
1 polymer ?
#
loop_
_entity_poly.entity_id
_entity_poly.type
_entity_poly.pdbx_seq_one_letter_code
_entity_poly.pdbx_strand_id
1 'polypeptide(L)'
;MCRTLDLDLDAKIGYIADEDVLKIEEILENPQKFDIPSWMLNRREDYETGEDIHLIESDLDMTLRDDLNRMKKTRSYKGRRHEVGLPVRGQRTKSTFRKSSTVGVKRSRG
;
A
#
# COMPACT_ATOMS: atom_id res chain seq x y z
N MET A 1 -14.71 -4.90 -10.52
CA MET A 1 -14.08 -5.93 -11.37
C MET A 1 -15.01 -7.10 -11.64
N CYS A 2 -15.33 -7.99 -10.70
CA CYS A 2 -16.23 -9.12 -11.00
C CYS A 2 -17.58 -8.69 -11.58
N ARG A 3 -18.16 -7.57 -11.13
CA ARG A 3 -19.41 -7.02 -11.67
C ARG A 3 -19.29 -6.44 -13.07
N THR A 4 -18.12 -5.95 -13.47
CA THR A 4 -17.86 -5.43 -14.83
C THR A 4 -17.65 -6.55 -15.84
N LEU A 5 -17.26 -7.73 -15.38
CA LEU A 5 -17.04 -8.92 -16.18
C LEU A 5 -18.16 -9.95 -16.07
N ASP A 6 -19.25 -9.65 -15.31
CA ASP A 6 -20.35 -10.59 -15.00
C ASP A 6 -19.86 -11.93 -14.40
N LEU A 7 -18.76 -11.91 -13.68
CA LEU A 7 -18.21 -13.08 -13.01
C LEU A 7 -18.89 -13.31 -11.66
N ASP A 8 -19.06 -14.57 -11.30
CA ASP A 8 -19.56 -14.96 -9.99
C ASP A 8 -18.59 -14.52 -8.89
N LEU A 9 -19.10 -13.76 -7.89
CA LEU A 9 -18.33 -13.23 -6.76
C LEU A 9 -17.80 -14.33 -5.83
N ASP A 10 -18.47 -15.45 -5.78
CA ASP A 10 -18.12 -16.58 -4.91
C ASP A 10 -17.28 -17.65 -5.64
N ALA A 11 -16.99 -17.44 -6.93
CA ALA A 11 -16.14 -18.35 -7.69
C ALA A 11 -14.71 -18.39 -7.15
N LYS A 12 -14.17 -19.59 -7.00
CA LYS A 12 -12.76 -19.75 -6.65
C LYS A 12 -11.89 -19.45 -7.87
N ILE A 13 -10.85 -18.65 -7.70
CA ILE A 13 -9.98 -18.20 -8.79
C ILE A 13 -9.40 -19.33 -9.63
N GLY A 14 -9.16 -20.52 -9.05
CA GLY A 14 -8.66 -21.69 -9.78
C GLY A 14 -9.66 -22.35 -10.72
N TYR A 15 -10.93 -21.93 -10.73
CA TYR A 15 -11.97 -22.42 -11.66
C TYR A 15 -12.32 -21.38 -12.74
N ILE A 16 -11.71 -20.20 -12.70
CA ILE A 16 -11.91 -19.15 -13.69
C ILE A 16 -11.11 -19.50 -14.95
N ALA A 17 -11.67 -19.24 -16.12
CA ALA A 17 -10.98 -19.47 -17.38
C ALA A 17 -9.79 -18.50 -17.53
N ASP A 18 -8.71 -18.95 -18.16
CA ASP A 18 -7.51 -18.13 -18.35
C ASP A 18 -7.81 -16.83 -19.13
N GLU A 19 -8.79 -16.86 -20.04
CA GLU A 19 -9.24 -15.67 -20.76
C GLU A 19 -9.82 -14.58 -19.84
N ASP A 20 -10.55 -14.99 -18.80
CA ASP A 20 -11.13 -14.05 -17.85
C ASP A 20 -10.08 -13.55 -16.84
N VAL A 21 -9.06 -14.34 -16.55
CA VAL A 21 -7.89 -13.89 -15.77
C VAL A 21 -7.17 -12.76 -16.49
N LEU A 22 -6.91 -12.89 -17.78
CA LEU A 22 -6.28 -11.82 -18.59
C LEU A 22 -7.12 -10.55 -18.62
N LYS A 23 -8.45 -10.66 -18.72
CA LYS A 23 -9.34 -9.49 -18.62
C LYS A 23 -9.28 -8.82 -17.24
N ILE A 24 -9.16 -9.60 -16.17
CA ILE A 24 -9.00 -9.07 -14.81
C ILE A 24 -7.68 -8.30 -14.69
N GLU A 25 -6.60 -8.83 -15.26
CA GLU A 25 -5.29 -8.16 -15.28
C GLU A 25 -5.37 -6.83 -16.02
N GLU A 26 -5.99 -6.80 -17.20
CA GLU A 26 -6.18 -5.57 -17.98
C GLU A 26 -7.01 -4.51 -17.22
N ILE A 27 -8.05 -4.92 -16.50
CA ILE A 27 -8.85 -4.01 -15.67
C ILE A 27 -8.01 -3.47 -14.49
N LEU A 28 -7.14 -4.28 -13.92
CA LEU A 28 -6.26 -3.86 -12.83
C LEU A 28 -5.24 -2.82 -13.29
N GLU A 29 -4.65 -3.03 -14.47
CA GLU A 29 -3.70 -2.08 -15.03
C GLU A 29 -4.36 -0.77 -15.47
N ASN A 30 -5.53 -0.84 -16.10
CA ASN A 30 -6.22 0.30 -16.68
C ASN A 30 -7.70 0.41 -16.27
N PRO A 31 -8.00 0.63 -14.98
CA PRO A 31 -9.38 0.64 -14.49
C PRO A 31 -10.26 1.72 -15.13
N GLN A 32 -9.67 2.83 -15.56
CA GLN A 32 -10.39 3.94 -16.18
C GLN A 32 -11.03 3.57 -17.54
N LYS A 33 -10.44 2.64 -18.27
CA LYS A 33 -11.00 2.15 -19.55
C LYS A 33 -12.30 1.36 -19.39
N PHE A 34 -12.55 0.87 -18.19
CA PHE A 34 -13.69 0.02 -17.85
C PHE A 34 -14.73 0.75 -16.98
N ASP A 35 -14.83 2.06 -17.13
CA ASP A 35 -15.79 2.92 -16.41
C ASP A 35 -15.70 2.83 -14.88
N ILE A 36 -14.55 2.46 -14.35
CA ILE A 36 -14.31 2.48 -12.91
C ILE A 36 -14.06 3.92 -12.48
N PRO A 37 -14.88 4.46 -11.57
CA PRO A 37 -14.76 5.87 -11.16
C PRO A 37 -13.44 6.15 -10.44
N SER A 38 -12.87 7.34 -10.67
CA SER A 38 -11.55 7.76 -10.16
C SER A 38 -11.43 7.68 -8.62
N TRP A 39 -12.54 7.85 -7.90
CA TRP A 39 -12.54 7.74 -6.44
C TRP A 39 -12.23 6.33 -5.91
N MET A 40 -12.30 5.30 -6.75
CA MET A 40 -11.91 3.92 -6.42
C MET A 40 -10.43 3.63 -6.65
N LEU A 41 -9.70 4.53 -7.30
CA LEU A 41 -8.26 4.38 -7.53
C LEU A 41 -7.47 4.58 -6.23
N ASN A 42 -6.33 3.92 -6.11
CA ASN A 42 -5.51 3.99 -4.91
C ASN A 42 -4.59 5.23 -4.85
N ARG A 43 -4.31 5.86 -6.00
CA ARG A 43 -3.52 7.09 -6.08
C ARG A 43 -4.25 8.13 -6.91
N ARG A 44 -4.85 9.10 -6.23
CA ARG A 44 -5.53 10.23 -6.84
C ARG A 44 -4.62 11.45 -6.79
N GLU A 45 -4.68 12.27 -7.85
CA GLU A 45 -3.87 13.49 -7.98
C GLU A 45 -2.39 13.19 -7.70
N ASP A 46 -1.78 12.35 -8.52
CA ASP A 46 -0.37 12.02 -8.38
C ASP A 46 0.49 13.29 -8.35
N TYR A 47 1.48 13.30 -7.47
CA TYR A 47 2.27 14.51 -7.22
C TYR A 47 3.05 15.01 -8.45
N GLU A 48 3.50 14.13 -9.32
CA GLU A 48 4.30 14.47 -10.49
C GLU A 48 3.46 14.73 -11.72
N THR A 49 2.47 13.88 -11.97
CA THR A 49 1.63 13.93 -13.17
C THR A 49 0.33 14.69 -12.97
N GLY A 50 -0.18 14.77 -11.74
CA GLY A 50 -1.50 15.33 -11.43
C GLY A 50 -2.67 14.44 -11.85
N GLU A 51 -2.40 13.23 -12.34
CA GLU A 51 -3.42 12.30 -12.82
C GLU A 51 -3.86 11.32 -11.74
N ASP A 52 -5.06 10.79 -11.92
CA ASP A 52 -5.57 9.70 -11.10
C ASP A 52 -5.09 8.36 -11.68
N ILE A 53 -4.26 7.64 -10.96
CA ILE A 53 -3.67 6.38 -11.39
C ILE A 53 -3.98 5.25 -10.41
N HIS A 54 -3.92 4.02 -10.89
CA HIS A 54 -4.01 2.83 -10.05
C HIS A 54 -2.69 2.08 -10.11
N LEU A 55 -2.02 1.98 -8.97
CA LEU A 55 -0.72 1.34 -8.85
C LEU A 55 -0.89 -0.06 -8.28
N ILE A 56 -0.21 -1.02 -8.90
CA ILE A 56 -0.23 -2.43 -8.49
C ILE A 56 1.19 -2.94 -8.31
N GLU A 57 1.33 -4.00 -7.54
CA GLU A 57 2.58 -4.75 -7.35
C GLU A 57 3.81 -3.87 -7.09
N SER A 58 4.84 -4.03 -7.92
CA SER A 58 6.12 -3.34 -7.79
C SER A 58 6.02 -1.82 -7.91
N ASP A 59 5.10 -1.32 -8.73
CA ASP A 59 4.94 0.12 -8.95
C ASP A 59 4.41 0.82 -7.69
N LEU A 60 3.54 0.15 -6.94
CA LEU A 60 3.08 0.63 -5.65
C LEU A 60 4.24 0.76 -4.64
N ASP A 61 5.10 -0.27 -4.57
CA ASP A 61 6.25 -0.26 -3.65
C ASP A 61 7.29 0.79 -4.06
N MET A 62 7.55 0.95 -5.34
CA MET A 62 8.47 1.98 -5.86
C MET A 62 7.95 3.38 -5.55
N THR A 63 6.71 3.65 -5.88
CA THR A 63 6.10 4.97 -5.65
C THR A 63 6.02 5.31 -4.16
N LEU A 64 5.69 4.34 -3.30
CA LEU A 64 5.75 4.53 -1.85
C LEU A 64 7.16 4.90 -1.38
N ARG A 65 8.18 4.23 -1.92
CA ARG A 65 9.59 4.49 -1.60
C ARG A 65 10.00 5.90 -2.03
N ASP A 66 9.57 6.32 -3.22
CA ASP A 66 9.87 7.65 -3.75
C ASP A 66 9.16 8.75 -2.95
N ASP A 67 7.91 8.55 -2.55
CA ASP A 67 7.20 9.46 -1.66
C ASP A 67 7.92 9.62 -0.31
N LEU A 68 8.40 8.52 0.28
CA LEU A 68 9.17 8.56 1.51
C LEU A 68 10.53 9.27 1.32
N ASN A 69 11.22 8.99 0.22
CA ASN A 69 12.49 9.63 -0.11
C ASN A 69 12.32 11.13 -0.31
N ARG A 70 11.25 11.56 -0.99
CA ARG A 70 10.91 12.98 -1.18
C ARG A 70 10.68 13.66 0.17
N MET A 71 9.90 13.04 1.08
CA MET A 71 9.67 13.59 2.42
C MET A 71 10.96 13.68 3.25
N LYS A 72 11.87 12.75 3.11
CA LYS A 72 13.19 12.77 3.77
C LYS A 72 14.09 13.87 3.18
N LYS A 73 14.13 13.99 1.85
CA LYS A 73 14.92 15.02 1.13
C LYS A 73 14.48 16.43 1.49
N THR A 74 13.19 16.65 1.62
CA THR A 74 12.64 17.95 2.07
C THR A 74 12.80 18.18 3.57
N ARG A 75 13.34 17.22 4.33
CA ARG A 75 13.50 17.25 5.79
C ARG A 75 12.21 17.59 6.54
N SER A 76 11.07 17.20 5.99
CA SER A 76 9.77 17.38 6.64
C SER A 76 9.69 16.60 7.96
N TYR A 77 8.85 17.05 8.90
CA TYR A 77 8.63 16.32 10.16
C TYR A 77 8.25 14.86 9.91
N LYS A 78 7.34 14.60 8.98
CA LYS A 78 6.94 13.24 8.59
C LYS A 78 8.13 12.44 8.04
N GLY A 79 8.94 13.04 7.19
CA GLY A 79 10.12 12.41 6.61
C GLY A 79 11.14 11.99 7.66
N ARG A 80 11.43 12.86 8.62
CA ARG A 80 12.35 12.53 9.73
C ARG A 80 11.80 11.43 10.64
N ARG A 81 10.49 11.40 10.88
CA ARG A 81 9.88 10.32 11.66
C ARG A 81 9.99 8.97 10.93
N HIS A 82 9.78 8.94 9.62
CA HIS A 82 9.98 7.74 8.80
C HIS A 82 11.45 7.29 8.77
N GLU A 83 12.39 8.22 8.71
CA GLU A 83 13.83 7.94 8.70
C GLU A 83 14.27 7.19 9.97
N VAL A 84 13.77 7.62 11.13
CA VAL A 84 14.10 7.05 12.45
C VAL A 84 13.22 5.84 12.80
N GLY A 85 12.20 5.53 12.00
CA GLY A 85 11.25 4.44 12.29
C GLY A 85 10.29 4.74 13.44
N LEU A 86 9.99 6.00 13.69
CA LEU A 86 9.09 6.44 14.74
C LEU A 86 7.68 6.69 14.20
N PRO A 87 6.64 6.63 15.06
CA PRO A 87 5.28 6.96 14.69
C PRO A 87 5.18 8.36 14.10
N VAL A 88 4.44 8.50 13.00
CA VAL A 88 4.39 9.74 12.21
C VAL A 88 3.19 10.61 12.56
N ARG A 89 2.13 10.00 13.10
CA ARG A 89 0.84 10.65 13.38
C ARG A 89 0.66 11.11 14.83
N GLY A 90 1.74 11.42 15.53
CA GLY A 90 1.70 11.92 16.91
C GLY A 90 1.37 10.88 17.96
N GLN A 91 1.46 9.58 17.66
CA GLN A 91 1.21 8.52 18.62
C GLN A 91 2.27 8.55 19.76
N ARG A 92 1.86 8.11 20.92
CA ARG A 92 2.72 8.03 22.11
C ARG A 92 3.82 6.99 21.93
N THR A 93 5.07 7.34 22.22
CA THR A 93 6.24 6.45 22.02
C THR A 93 6.73 5.77 23.29
N LYS A 94 6.47 6.32 24.47
CA LYS A 94 7.08 5.88 25.75
C LYS A 94 6.72 4.46 26.18
N SER A 95 5.52 3.97 25.88
CA SER A 95 5.02 2.64 26.30
C SER A 95 4.51 1.78 25.15
N THR A 96 4.52 2.30 23.93
CA THR A 96 4.03 1.65 22.72
C THR A 96 5.22 1.24 21.84
N PHE A 97 5.10 0.22 21.02
CA PHE A 97 6.15 -0.31 20.15
C PHE A 97 7.29 -1.07 20.83
N ARG A 98 7.06 -1.60 22.02
CA ARG A 98 8.00 -2.56 22.62
C ARG A 98 7.87 -3.89 21.85
N LYS A 99 8.84 -4.18 20.99
CA LYS A 99 8.91 -5.44 20.24
C LYS A 99 9.38 -6.63 21.08
N SER A 100 9.92 -6.40 22.26
CA SER A 100 10.35 -7.44 23.18
C SER A 100 9.49 -7.44 24.43
N SER A 101 9.01 -8.62 24.82
CA SER A 101 8.20 -8.83 26.02
C SER A 101 8.97 -8.69 27.33
N THR A 102 10.29 -8.63 27.30
CA THR A 102 11.15 -8.57 28.49
C THR A 102 12.23 -7.51 28.33
N VAL A 103 12.11 -6.44 29.12
CA VAL A 103 13.22 -5.52 29.41
C VAL A 103 13.75 -5.91 30.79
N GLY A 104 14.82 -6.67 30.82
CA GLY A 104 15.47 -7.07 32.09
C GLY A 104 16.51 -8.16 31.89
N VAL A 105 17.46 -8.23 32.77
CA VAL A 105 18.49 -9.28 32.82
C VAL A 105 17.86 -10.53 33.43
N LYS A 106 17.85 -11.65 32.71
CA LYS A 106 17.59 -12.96 33.32
C LYS A 106 18.73 -13.28 34.29
N ARG A 107 18.47 -13.21 35.60
CA ARG A 107 19.39 -13.77 36.58
C ARG A 107 19.46 -15.27 36.34
N SER A 108 20.65 -15.76 35.98
CA SER A 108 20.97 -17.17 36.07
C SER A 108 20.80 -17.61 37.54
N ARG A 109 19.90 -18.54 37.81
CA ARG A 109 19.89 -19.26 39.07
C ARG A 109 21.05 -20.23 39.01
N GLY A 110 22.11 -19.95 39.80
CA GLY A 110 23.15 -20.91 40.11
C GLY A 110 22.59 -22.05 40.94
#